data_77a90ef69d50602a70807c71eaee4b82
#
_entry.id   77a90ef69d50602a70807c71eaee4b82
#
_cell.length_a   1.000
_cell.length_b   1.000
_cell.length_c   1.000
_cell.angle_alpha   90.00
_cell.angle_beta   90.00
_cell.angle_gamma   90.00
#
_symmetry.space_group_name_H-M   'P 1'
#
loop_
_entity.id
_entity.type
_entity.pdbx_description
1 polymer ?
#
loop_
_entity_poly.entity_id
_entity_poly.type
_entity_poly.pdbx_seq_one_letter_code
_entity_poly.pdbx_strand_id
1 'polypeptide(L)'
;MFTGIVEELGAVRSVDEVGDGRRVVVEATTVLDDVTLGASIAVNGCCLTVVEWADGWFAVDAVPETLDCTTVGGLSPGDPVNLERPLVAGGRLGGHVVQGHVDMVTEVLAVRELSDGSRRLSFRLPDELAGKVVEKGSVTLDGASLTVAAVDNDTFDVALIPHTLQVTTFGRRAPGDQVNVEADVLAHYVAGLLAAGHIPANEGSG
;
A
#
# COMPACT_ATOMS: atom_id res chain seq x y z
N MET A 1 -5.61 10.72 3.94
CA MET A 1 -5.09 10.79 2.55
C MET A 1 -3.57 10.87 2.60
N PHE A 2 -2.90 10.16 1.72
CA PHE A 2 -1.46 9.99 1.62
C PHE A 2 -1.00 10.24 0.18
N THR A 3 0.29 10.14 -0.06
CA THR A 3 0.89 10.37 -1.38
C THR A 3 1.47 9.09 -2.00
N GLY A 4 1.66 8.06 -1.17
CA GLY A 4 2.40 6.85 -1.52
C GLY A 4 3.92 7.06 -1.56
N ILE A 5 4.41 8.09 -0.90
CA ILE A 5 5.84 8.29 -0.68
C ILE A 5 6.17 7.82 0.74
N VAL A 6 6.78 6.66 0.84
CA VAL A 6 7.20 6.09 2.12
C VAL A 6 8.22 7.01 2.78
N GLU A 7 7.92 7.45 4.01
CA GLU A 7 8.79 8.36 4.78
C GLU A 7 9.77 7.60 5.67
N GLU A 8 9.39 6.39 6.11
CA GLU A 8 10.17 5.61 7.05
C GLU A 8 9.93 4.11 6.87
N LEU A 9 10.98 3.32 7.05
CA LEU A 9 10.91 1.87 7.22
C LEU A 9 10.93 1.58 8.73
N GLY A 10 9.75 1.37 9.33
CA GLY A 10 9.59 0.98 10.72
C GLY A 10 9.69 -0.52 10.94
N ALA A 11 9.53 -0.95 12.18
CA ALA A 11 9.50 -2.37 12.55
C ALA A 11 8.39 -2.67 13.56
N VAL A 12 7.71 -3.80 13.41
CA VAL A 12 6.72 -4.25 14.39
C VAL A 12 7.44 -4.62 15.70
N ARG A 13 7.04 -3.98 16.81
CA ARG A 13 7.57 -4.24 18.15
C ARG A 13 6.81 -5.35 18.86
N SER A 14 5.47 -5.30 18.85
CA SER A 14 4.60 -6.33 19.39
C SER A 14 3.25 -6.36 18.66
N VAL A 15 2.58 -7.50 18.76
CA VAL A 15 1.20 -7.71 18.30
C VAL A 15 0.45 -8.40 19.42
N ASP A 16 -0.63 -7.77 19.90
CA ASP A 16 -1.43 -8.25 21.02
C ASP A 16 -2.90 -8.38 20.60
N GLU A 17 -3.58 -9.42 21.03
CA GLU A 17 -5.01 -9.60 20.77
C GLU A 17 -5.82 -8.59 21.61
N VAL A 18 -6.76 -7.88 20.99
CA VAL A 18 -7.66 -6.92 21.64
C VAL A 18 -9.10 -7.16 21.16
N GLY A 19 -9.87 -7.88 21.94
CA GLY A 19 -11.20 -8.36 21.53
C GLY A 19 -11.08 -9.27 20.30
N ASP A 20 -11.83 -8.98 19.25
CA ASP A 20 -11.75 -9.70 17.95
C ASP A 20 -10.70 -9.09 17.01
N GLY A 21 -10.05 -8.00 17.41
CA GLY A 21 -9.01 -7.29 16.64
C GLY A 21 -7.63 -7.50 17.23
N ARG A 22 -6.66 -6.72 16.72
CA ARG A 22 -5.27 -6.72 17.18
C ARG A 22 -4.74 -5.33 17.42
N ARG A 23 -3.95 -5.17 18.48
CA ARG A 23 -3.09 -4.01 18.69
C ARG A 23 -1.72 -4.29 18.13
N VAL A 24 -1.28 -3.46 17.19
CA VAL A 24 0.06 -3.51 16.60
C VAL A 24 0.86 -2.34 17.14
N VAL A 25 2.00 -2.61 17.77
CA VAL A 25 2.96 -1.60 18.21
C VAL A 25 4.09 -1.55 17.20
N VAL A 26 4.41 -0.38 16.70
CA VAL A 26 5.43 -0.16 15.65
C VAL A 26 6.52 0.78 16.17
N GLU A 27 7.78 0.36 16.04
CA GLU A 27 8.95 1.21 16.26
C GLU A 27 9.11 2.15 15.08
N ALA A 28 9.21 3.46 15.37
CA ALA A 28 9.33 4.52 14.39
C ALA A 28 10.00 5.76 15.01
N THR A 29 10.43 6.68 14.16
CA THR A 29 11.03 7.95 14.55
C THR A 29 10.48 9.12 13.74
N THR A 30 10.66 9.11 12.42
CA THR A 30 10.28 10.20 11.51
C THR A 30 8.78 10.50 11.51
N VAL A 31 7.94 9.45 11.47
CA VAL A 31 6.48 9.60 11.46
C VAL A 31 5.91 10.03 12.82
N LEU A 32 6.75 10.10 13.86
CA LEU A 32 6.36 10.53 15.20
C LEU A 32 6.57 12.03 15.45
N ASP A 33 7.26 12.77 14.57
CA ASP A 33 7.62 14.18 14.78
C ASP A 33 6.42 15.08 15.13
N ASP A 34 5.25 14.80 14.58
CA ASP A 34 4.01 15.57 14.78
C ASP A 34 2.81 14.69 15.16
N VAL A 35 3.06 13.45 15.61
CA VAL A 35 2.02 12.49 15.95
C VAL A 35 1.19 12.97 17.14
N THR A 36 -0.11 12.72 17.09
CA THR A 36 -1.06 12.95 18.18
C THR A 36 -2.01 11.76 18.30
N LEU A 37 -2.65 11.63 19.46
CA LEU A 37 -3.70 10.63 19.64
C LEU A 37 -4.84 10.87 18.61
N GLY A 38 -5.24 9.82 17.91
CA GLY A 38 -6.22 9.91 16.85
C GLY A 38 -5.64 10.32 15.48
N ALA A 39 -4.34 10.58 15.36
CA ALA A 39 -3.69 10.80 14.07
C ALA A 39 -3.78 9.52 13.22
N SER A 40 -3.81 9.68 11.90
CA SER A 40 -3.66 8.56 10.97
C SER A 40 -2.19 8.35 10.62
N ILE A 41 -1.76 7.10 10.52
CA ILE A 41 -0.48 6.70 9.90
C ILE A 41 -0.80 5.55 8.94
N ALA A 42 -0.25 5.59 7.73
CA ALA A 42 -0.30 4.46 6.82
C ALA A 42 0.79 3.45 7.21
N VAL A 43 0.39 2.20 7.50
CA VAL A 43 1.27 1.06 7.80
C VAL A 43 1.13 0.06 6.65
N ASN A 44 2.18 -0.14 5.86
CA ASN A 44 2.10 -0.89 4.60
C ASN A 44 0.89 -0.45 3.73
N GLY A 45 0.64 0.86 3.66
CA GLY A 45 -0.47 1.42 2.90
C GLY A 45 -1.85 1.31 3.56
N CYS A 46 -1.98 0.66 4.70
CA CYS A 46 -3.23 0.61 5.45
C CYS A 46 -3.32 1.83 6.38
N CYS A 47 -4.34 2.67 6.23
CA CYS A 47 -4.60 3.83 7.08
C CYS A 47 -5.10 3.38 8.45
N LEU A 48 -4.28 3.55 9.48
CA LEU A 48 -4.58 3.16 10.85
C LEU A 48 -4.54 4.37 11.79
N THR A 49 -5.37 4.32 12.83
CA THR A 49 -5.48 5.38 13.81
C THR A 49 -4.57 5.12 15.00
N VAL A 50 -3.74 6.09 15.36
CA VAL A 50 -2.87 6.03 16.54
C VAL A 50 -3.71 6.08 17.81
N VAL A 51 -3.62 5.03 18.63
CA VAL A 51 -4.34 4.90 19.90
C VAL A 51 -3.42 5.11 21.12
N GLU A 52 -2.12 4.98 20.93
CA GLU A 52 -1.09 5.23 21.95
C GLU A 52 0.24 5.55 21.26
N TRP A 53 1.07 6.36 21.87
CA TRP A 53 2.41 6.64 21.37
C TRP A 53 3.34 7.14 22.46
N ALA A 54 4.64 6.95 22.26
CA ALA A 54 5.71 7.52 23.06
C ALA A 54 6.96 7.69 22.18
N ASP A 55 8.05 8.16 22.81
CA ASP A 55 9.33 8.27 22.11
C ASP A 55 9.76 6.91 21.51
N GLY A 56 9.95 6.90 20.20
CA GLY A 56 10.41 5.73 19.45
C GLY A 56 9.34 4.69 19.06
N TRP A 57 8.04 4.90 19.35
CA TRP A 57 7.00 3.95 18.94
C TRP A 57 5.58 4.54 18.96
N PHE A 58 4.69 3.92 18.21
CA PHE A 58 3.25 4.14 18.28
C PHE A 58 2.47 2.82 18.25
N ALA A 59 1.22 2.85 18.69
CA ALA A 59 0.30 1.72 18.64
C ALA A 59 -0.96 2.07 17.86
N VAL A 60 -1.45 1.10 17.11
CA VAL A 60 -2.70 1.15 16.34
C VAL A 60 -3.55 -0.06 16.66
N ASP A 61 -4.87 0.07 16.63
CA ASP A 61 -5.80 -1.04 16.75
C ASP A 61 -6.38 -1.37 15.37
N ALA A 62 -6.22 -2.63 14.94
CA ALA A 62 -6.76 -3.16 13.70
C ALA A 62 -8.01 -3.99 14.00
N VAL A 63 -9.13 -3.62 13.38
CA VAL A 63 -10.40 -4.34 13.47
C VAL A 63 -10.40 -5.59 12.58
N PRO A 64 -11.31 -6.58 12.78
CA PRO A 64 -11.32 -7.80 11.99
C PRO A 64 -11.29 -7.59 10.49
N GLU A 65 -12.08 -6.67 9.95
CA GLU A 65 -12.08 -6.33 8.52
C GLU A 65 -10.70 -5.95 8.01
N THR A 66 -9.95 -5.14 8.78
CA THR A 66 -8.58 -4.76 8.43
C THR A 66 -7.64 -5.97 8.43
N LEU A 67 -7.81 -6.87 9.39
CA LEU A 67 -6.98 -8.07 9.51
C LEU A 67 -7.22 -9.05 8.35
N ASP A 68 -8.46 -9.15 7.88
CA ASP A 68 -8.88 -10.05 6.80
C ASP A 68 -8.48 -9.51 5.42
N CYS A 69 -8.55 -8.19 5.22
CA CYS A 69 -8.33 -7.56 3.91
C CYS A 69 -6.89 -7.10 3.67
N THR A 70 -6.02 -7.12 4.70
CA THR A 70 -4.67 -6.57 4.60
C THR A 70 -3.60 -7.50 5.18
N THR A 71 -2.33 -7.23 4.84
CA THR A 71 -1.18 -7.91 5.43
C THR A 71 -1.00 -7.63 6.93
N VAL A 72 -1.72 -6.66 7.50
CA VAL A 72 -1.65 -6.31 8.93
C VAL A 72 -2.02 -7.51 9.81
N GLY A 73 -2.96 -8.35 9.36
CA GLY A 73 -3.36 -9.56 10.07
C GLY A 73 -2.25 -10.61 10.22
N GLY A 74 -1.25 -10.60 9.34
CA GLY A 74 -0.11 -11.53 9.35
C GLY A 74 1.15 -11.00 10.02
N LEU A 75 1.16 -9.74 10.48
CA LEU A 75 2.35 -9.12 11.08
C LEU A 75 2.80 -9.82 12.36
N SER A 76 4.10 -9.90 12.53
CA SER A 76 4.78 -10.48 13.69
C SER A 76 5.90 -9.55 14.19
N PRO A 77 6.31 -9.64 15.46
CA PRO A 77 7.42 -8.85 15.98
C PRO A 77 8.70 -9.02 15.16
N GLY A 78 9.33 -7.91 14.78
CA GLY A 78 10.51 -7.84 13.92
C GLY A 78 10.21 -7.62 12.43
N ASP A 79 8.96 -7.73 11.99
CA ASP A 79 8.60 -7.48 10.60
C ASP A 79 8.78 -6.00 10.24
N PRO A 80 9.42 -5.70 9.11
CA PRO A 80 9.53 -4.34 8.61
C PRO A 80 8.22 -3.87 8.03
N VAL A 81 7.89 -2.59 8.22
CA VAL A 81 6.68 -1.96 7.69
C VAL A 81 7.00 -0.60 7.07
N ASN A 82 6.40 -0.30 5.93
CA ASN A 82 6.46 1.01 5.30
C ASN A 82 5.53 1.97 6.05
N LEU A 83 6.00 3.18 6.36
CA LEU A 83 5.26 4.18 7.10
C LEU A 83 5.17 5.48 6.32
N GLU A 84 4.00 6.11 6.35
CA GLU A 84 3.77 7.43 5.78
C GLU A 84 2.75 8.19 6.63
N ARG A 85 3.02 9.48 6.88
CA ARG A 85 2.08 10.41 7.52
C ARG A 85 1.06 10.95 6.51
N PRO A 86 -0.12 11.40 6.95
CA PRO A 86 -1.08 12.05 6.07
C PRO A 86 -0.48 13.28 5.39
N LEU A 87 -0.84 13.49 4.12
CA LEU A 87 -0.47 14.70 3.38
C LEU A 87 -1.03 15.95 4.09
N VAL A 88 -0.16 16.87 4.47
CA VAL A 88 -0.57 18.17 5.03
C VAL A 88 -1.13 19.08 3.93
N ALA A 89 -2.10 19.94 4.30
CA ALA A 89 -2.67 20.92 3.37
C ALA A 89 -1.56 21.83 2.81
N GLY A 90 -1.45 21.92 1.49
CA GLY A 90 -0.38 22.66 0.81
C GLY A 90 0.94 21.89 0.65
N GLY A 91 1.01 20.64 1.13
CA GLY A 91 2.14 19.75 0.90
C GLY A 91 2.25 19.30 -0.57
N ARG A 92 3.38 18.69 -0.91
CA ARG A 92 3.62 18.18 -2.27
C ARG A 92 3.00 16.80 -2.42
N LEU A 93 2.24 16.58 -3.49
CA LEU A 93 1.79 15.27 -3.93
C LEU A 93 2.90 14.64 -4.79
N GLY A 94 3.82 13.91 -4.15
CA GLY A 94 4.98 13.32 -4.82
C GLY A 94 4.68 12.05 -5.63
N GLY A 95 3.63 11.32 -5.25
CA GLY A 95 3.11 10.14 -5.97
C GLY A 95 1.75 10.41 -6.60
N HIS A 96 0.71 9.71 -6.11
CA HIS A 96 -0.68 9.94 -6.53
C HIS A 96 -1.59 10.07 -5.28
N VAL A 97 -2.89 10.23 -5.47
CA VAL A 97 -3.84 10.31 -4.35
C VAL A 97 -4.04 8.91 -3.78
N VAL A 98 -3.46 8.65 -2.61
CA VAL A 98 -3.57 7.38 -1.88
C VAL A 98 -4.46 7.60 -0.67
N GLN A 99 -5.47 6.74 -0.51
CA GLN A 99 -6.41 6.86 0.59
C GLN A 99 -5.94 6.12 1.84
N GLY A 100 -5.14 5.06 1.64
CA GLY A 100 -4.81 4.09 2.67
C GLY A 100 -5.93 3.07 2.87
N HIS A 101 -6.79 2.92 1.87
CA HIS A 101 -7.89 1.98 1.84
C HIS A 101 -7.50 0.81 0.93
N VAL A 102 -6.79 -0.12 1.52
CA VAL A 102 -6.31 -1.33 0.82
C VAL A 102 -7.48 -2.09 0.21
N ASP A 103 -7.43 -2.33 -1.09
CA ASP A 103 -8.46 -3.13 -1.77
C ASP A 103 -8.37 -4.59 -1.37
N MET A 104 -7.15 -5.12 -1.36
CA MET A 104 -6.87 -6.52 -1.04
C MET A 104 -5.37 -6.79 -0.91
N VAL A 105 -5.05 -8.04 -0.64
CA VAL A 105 -3.68 -8.55 -0.66
C VAL A 105 -3.41 -9.22 -2.00
N THR A 106 -2.22 -8.99 -2.56
CA THR A 106 -1.74 -9.71 -3.75
C THR A 106 -0.40 -10.39 -3.48
N GLU A 107 0.01 -11.30 -4.38
CA GLU A 107 1.21 -12.12 -4.26
C GLU A 107 2.30 -11.63 -5.20
N VAL A 108 3.53 -11.56 -4.70
CA VAL A 108 4.74 -11.41 -5.52
C VAL A 108 5.01 -12.73 -6.25
N LEU A 109 4.89 -12.75 -7.56
CA LEU A 109 5.09 -13.96 -8.39
C LEU A 109 6.54 -14.12 -8.82
N ALA A 110 7.21 -13.01 -9.13
CA ALA A 110 8.59 -13.03 -9.58
C ALA A 110 9.34 -11.75 -9.19
N VAL A 111 10.64 -11.88 -8.95
CA VAL A 111 11.57 -10.78 -8.75
C VAL A 111 12.74 -10.96 -9.71
N ARG A 112 12.97 -9.99 -10.59
CA ARG A 112 14.06 -10.00 -11.55
C ARG A 112 14.98 -8.80 -11.32
N GLU A 113 16.23 -9.06 -11.03
CA GLU A 113 17.27 -8.02 -10.95
C GLU A 113 17.69 -7.58 -12.37
N LEU A 114 17.91 -6.27 -12.50
CA LEU A 114 18.38 -5.66 -13.74
C LEU A 114 19.83 -5.17 -13.56
N SER A 115 20.53 -4.97 -14.67
CA SER A 115 21.96 -4.63 -14.67
C SER A 115 22.31 -3.27 -14.05
N ASP A 116 21.31 -2.38 -13.91
CA ASP A 116 21.44 -1.05 -13.30
C ASP A 116 21.14 -1.06 -11.79
N GLY A 117 20.92 -2.24 -11.19
CA GLY A 117 20.58 -2.41 -9.78
C GLY A 117 19.09 -2.20 -9.47
N SER A 118 18.27 -1.88 -10.46
CA SER A 118 16.82 -1.87 -10.32
C SER A 118 16.27 -3.30 -10.30
N ARG A 119 15.02 -3.46 -9.82
CA ARG A 119 14.30 -4.74 -9.85
C ARG A 119 12.97 -4.58 -10.56
N ARG A 120 12.61 -5.58 -11.35
CA ARG A 120 11.25 -5.74 -11.86
C ARG A 120 10.55 -6.80 -11.03
N LEU A 121 9.42 -6.43 -10.42
CA LEU A 121 8.58 -7.32 -9.65
C LEU A 121 7.28 -7.56 -10.44
N SER A 122 6.90 -8.84 -10.52
CA SER A 122 5.63 -9.26 -11.09
C SER A 122 4.68 -9.67 -9.96
N PHE A 123 3.46 -9.21 -10.03
CA PHE A 123 2.41 -9.49 -9.05
C PHE A 123 1.22 -10.17 -9.71
N ARG A 124 0.49 -10.97 -8.94
CA ARG A 124 -0.82 -11.45 -9.37
C ARG A 124 -1.77 -10.26 -9.56
N LEU A 125 -2.54 -10.24 -10.63
CA LEU A 125 -3.62 -9.29 -10.83
C LEU A 125 -4.94 -9.96 -10.44
N PRO A 126 -5.52 -9.61 -9.28
CA PRO A 126 -6.84 -10.11 -8.89
C PRO A 126 -7.92 -9.63 -9.87
N ASP A 127 -8.94 -10.47 -10.10
CA ASP A 127 -10.05 -10.16 -11.02
C ASP A 127 -10.78 -8.85 -10.65
N GLU A 128 -10.90 -8.55 -9.35
CA GLU A 128 -11.54 -7.35 -8.81
C GLU A 128 -10.77 -6.06 -9.18
N LEU A 129 -9.49 -6.17 -9.50
CA LEU A 129 -8.63 -5.06 -9.91
C LEU A 129 -8.41 -5.01 -11.43
N ALA A 130 -8.95 -6.00 -12.18
CA ALA A 130 -8.91 -5.98 -13.63
C ALA A 130 -9.58 -4.71 -14.18
N GLY A 131 -8.86 -3.98 -15.05
CA GLY A 131 -9.30 -2.69 -15.60
C GLY A 131 -9.11 -1.49 -14.66
N LYS A 132 -8.80 -1.68 -13.37
CA LYS A 132 -8.40 -0.60 -12.45
C LYS A 132 -6.88 -0.43 -12.42
N VAL A 133 -6.14 -1.51 -12.51
CA VAL A 133 -4.69 -1.50 -12.71
C VAL A 133 -4.42 -1.51 -14.22
N VAL A 134 -3.81 -0.45 -14.74
CA VAL A 134 -3.58 -0.26 -16.17
C VAL A 134 -2.12 0.10 -16.45
N GLU A 135 -1.60 -0.29 -17.60
CA GLU A 135 -0.23 0.04 -18.01
C GLU A 135 -0.02 1.55 -18.01
N LYS A 136 1.10 2.01 -17.42
CA LYS A 136 1.46 3.42 -17.17
C LYS A 136 0.57 4.13 -16.15
N GLY A 137 -0.42 3.46 -15.58
CA GLY A 137 -1.19 3.98 -14.45
C GLY A 137 -0.41 3.89 -13.14
N SER A 138 -0.98 4.50 -12.09
CA SER A 138 -0.47 4.39 -10.72
C SER A 138 -1.13 3.22 -9.99
N VAL A 139 -0.38 2.60 -9.11
CA VAL A 139 -0.87 1.60 -8.16
C VAL A 139 -0.12 1.80 -6.85
N THR A 140 -0.77 1.60 -5.72
CA THR A 140 -0.12 1.58 -4.41
C THR A 140 0.13 0.14 -4.00
N LEU A 141 1.38 -0.21 -3.70
CA LEU A 141 1.76 -1.51 -3.17
C LEU A 141 2.48 -1.30 -1.83
N ASP A 142 2.02 -1.95 -0.76
CA ASP A 142 2.51 -1.72 0.61
C ASP A 142 2.73 -0.24 0.93
N GLY A 143 1.83 0.64 0.47
CA GLY A 143 1.90 2.08 0.67
C GLY A 143 2.84 2.84 -0.28
N ALA A 144 3.60 2.17 -1.13
CA ALA A 144 4.44 2.84 -2.12
C ALA A 144 3.67 3.12 -3.42
N SER A 145 3.66 4.38 -3.87
CA SER A 145 3.13 4.80 -5.17
C SER A 145 4.07 4.36 -6.28
N LEU A 146 3.60 3.49 -7.16
CA LEU A 146 4.40 2.89 -8.21
C LEU A 146 3.72 3.02 -9.57
N THR A 147 4.52 3.07 -10.62
CA THR A 147 4.03 3.06 -11.99
C THR A 147 3.95 1.63 -12.50
N VAL A 148 2.81 1.23 -13.01
CA VAL A 148 2.60 -0.05 -13.66
C VAL A 148 3.38 -0.10 -14.97
N ALA A 149 4.33 -1.03 -15.07
CA ALA A 149 5.24 -1.14 -16.22
C ALA A 149 4.66 -2.03 -17.34
N ALA A 150 3.83 -2.99 -16.97
CA ALA A 150 3.10 -3.87 -17.88
C ALA A 150 1.90 -4.48 -17.17
N VAL A 151 0.87 -4.86 -17.92
CA VAL A 151 -0.29 -5.62 -17.45
C VAL A 151 -0.53 -6.75 -18.43
N ASP A 152 -0.77 -7.94 -17.93
CA ASP A 152 -1.23 -9.10 -18.68
C ASP A 152 -2.55 -9.59 -18.07
N ASN A 153 -3.09 -10.72 -18.54
CA ASN A 153 -4.41 -11.22 -18.14
C ASN A 153 -4.55 -11.39 -16.61
N ASP A 154 -3.54 -11.94 -15.94
CA ASP A 154 -3.56 -12.31 -14.53
C ASP A 154 -2.35 -11.77 -13.74
N THR A 155 -1.56 -10.91 -14.37
CA THR A 155 -0.35 -10.33 -13.75
C THR A 155 -0.15 -8.86 -14.11
N PHE A 156 0.56 -8.14 -13.25
CA PHE A 156 1.10 -6.83 -13.56
C PHE A 156 2.52 -6.68 -13.01
N ASP A 157 3.29 -5.83 -13.64
CA ASP A 157 4.69 -5.59 -13.29
C ASP A 157 4.91 -4.15 -12.85
N VAL A 158 5.83 -3.97 -11.90
CA VAL A 158 6.42 -2.67 -11.56
C VAL A 158 7.93 -2.72 -11.66
N ALA A 159 8.55 -1.57 -11.92
CA ALA A 159 10.01 -1.43 -11.91
C ALA A 159 10.42 -0.54 -10.72
N LEU A 160 11.30 -1.04 -9.87
CA LEU A 160 11.75 -0.36 -8.65
C LEU A 160 13.21 0.04 -8.78
N ILE A 161 13.48 1.33 -8.63
CA ILE A 161 14.83 1.88 -8.61
C ILE A 161 15.55 1.49 -7.30
N PRO A 162 16.89 1.47 -7.27
CA PRO A 162 17.66 1.10 -6.07
C PRO A 162 17.27 1.87 -4.82
N HIS A 163 16.97 3.16 -4.94
CA HIS A 163 16.53 3.97 -3.81
C HIS A 163 15.24 3.42 -3.16
N THR A 164 14.20 3.12 -3.95
CA THR A 164 12.95 2.55 -3.45
C THR A 164 13.18 1.21 -2.75
N LEU A 165 14.07 0.37 -3.29
CA LEU A 165 14.44 -0.90 -2.68
C LEU A 165 15.13 -0.73 -1.31
N GLN A 166 15.87 0.36 -1.12
CA GLN A 166 16.59 0.64 0.13
C GLN A 166 15.67 1.18 1.23
N VAL A 167 14.70 2.03 0.87
CA VAL A 167 13.87 2.77 1.84
C VAL A 167 12.49 2.14 2.07
N THR A 168 12.19 1.00 1.45
CA THR A 168 10.93 0.29 1.59
C THR A 168 11.12 -1.21 1.84
N THR A 169 10.04 -1.89 2.22
CA THR A 169 10.00 -3.35 2.38
C THR A 169 10.36 -4.10 1.10
N PHE A 170 10.26 -3.48 -0.08
CA PHE A 170 10.50 -4.13 -1.38
C PHE A 170 11.93 -4.62 -1.60
N GLY A 171 12.91 -4.07 -0.89
CA GLY A 171 14.28 -4.58 -0.92
C GLY A 171 14.42 -6.02 -0.42
N ARG A 172 13.44 -6.51 0.35
CA ARG A 172 13.43 -7.84 0.99
C ARG A 172 12.40 -8.80 0.39
N ARG A 173 11.49 -8.32 -0.47
CA ARG A 173 10.40 -9.13 -1.04
C ARG A 173 10.94 -10.20 -1.97
N ALA A 174 10.34 -11.39 -1.87
CA ALA A 174 10.64 -12.58 -2.65
C ALA A 174 9.35 -13.18 -3.24
N PRO A 175 9.44 -14.05 -4.24
CA PRO A 175 8.26 -14.77 -4.74
C PRO A 175 7.57 -15.56 -3.61
N GLY A 176 6.23 -15.46 -3.57
CA GLY A 176 5.36 -16.00 -2.52
C GLY A 176 5.02 -15.00 -1.42
N ASP A 177 5.73 -13.86 -1.33
CA ASP A 177 5.38 -12.83 -0.35
C ASP A 177 4.06 -12.15 -0.73
N GLN A 178 3.32 -11.75 0.30
CA GLN A 178 2.09 -10.98 0.16
C GLN A 178 2.34 -9.49 0.37
N VAL A 179 1.63 -8.66 -0.40
CA VAL A 179 1.65 -7.20 -0.29
C VAL A 179 0.25 -6.64 -0.39
N ASN A 180 0.00 -5.54 0.31
CA ASN A 180 -1.24 -4.78 0.17
C ASN A 180 -1.27 -4.08 -1.19
N VAL A 181 -2.43 -4.08 -1.85
CA VAL A 181 -2.66 -3.33 -3.09
C VAL A 181 -3.85 -2.40 -2.93
N GLU A 182 -3.66 -1.14 -3.35
CA GLU A 182 -4.70 -0.13 -3.51
C GLU A 182 -4.63 0.41 -4.94
N ALA A 183 -5.69 0.26 -5.72
CA ALA A 183 -5.79 0.86 -7.05
C ALA A 183 -5.98 2.39 -6.93
N ASP A 184 -5.60 3.12 -7.97
CA ASP A 184 -5.84 4.56 -8.02
C ASP A 184 -7.34 4.85 -7.82
N VAL A 185 -7.65 5.72 -6.86
CA VAL A 185 -9.04 6.09 -6.51
C VAL A 185 -9.83 6.58 -7.72
N LEU A 186 -9.19 7.20 -8.71
CA LEU A 186 -9.84 7.61 -9.95
C LEU A 186 -10.38 6.40 -10.73
N ALA A 187 -9.66 5.28 -10.73
CA ALA A 187 -10.12 4.05 -11.38
C ALA A 187 -11.37 3.49 -10.70
N HIS A 188 -11.49 3.57 -9.37
CA HIS A 188 -12.69 3.17 -8.63
C HIS A 188 -13.91 4.00 -9.04
N TYR A 189 -13.77 5.33 -9.09
CA TYR A 189 -14.88 6.21 -9.48
C TYR A 189 -15.29 6.01 -10.94
N VAL A 190 -14.32 5.85 -11.85
CA VAL A 190 -14.60 5.56 -13.27
C VAL A 190 -15.33 4.22 -13.41
N ALA A 191 -14.83 3.16 -12.77
CA ALA A 191 -15.46 1.84 -12.80
C ALA A 191 -16.89 1.89 -12.22
N GLY A 192 -17.10 2.59 -11.11
CA GLY A 192 -18.42 2.77 -10.50
C GLY A 192 -19.40 3.51 -11.41
N LEU A 193 -18.97 4.57 -12.09
CA LEU A 193 -19.81 5.32 -13.04
C LEU A 193 -20.18 4.49 -14.29
N LEU A 194 -19.23 3.68 -14.79
CA LEU A 194 -19.49 2.76 -15.91
C LEU A 194 -20.49 1.66 -15.51
N ALA A 195 -20.31 1.05 -14.34
CA ALA A 195 -21.21 0.03 -13.82
C ALA A 195 -22.64 0.56 -13.57
N ALA A 196 -22.77 1.82 -13.16
CA ALA A 196 -24.05 2.49 -12.97
C ALA A 196 -24.72 2.96 -14.28
N GLY A 197 -24.08 2.77 -15.45
CA GLY A 197 -24.60 3.19 -16.75
C GLY A 197 -24.62 4.72 -16.97
N HIS A 198 -23.86 5.47 -16.16
CA HIS A 198 -23.79 6.93 -16.30
C HIS A 198 -22.84 7.38 -17.44
N ILE A 199 -21.97 6.51 -17.90
CA ILE A 199 -21.13 6.70 -19.08
C ILE A 199 -21.56 5.65 -20.10
N PRO A 200 -22.17 6.02 -21.25
CA PRO A 200 -22.56 5.05 -22.24
C PRO A 200 -21.29 4.33 -22.76
N ALA A 201 -21.34 3.00 -22.80
CA ALA A 201 -20.36 2.25 -23.54
C ALA A 201 -20.38 2.77 -24.99
N ASN A 202 -19.22 3.14 -25.51
CA ASN A 202 -19.11 3.58 -26.90
C ASN A 202 -19.46 2.36 -27.77
N GLU A 203 -20.73 2.30 -28.26
CA GLU A 203 -21.10 1.33 -29.30
C GLU A 203 -20.22 1.68 -30.50
N GLY A 204 -19.15 0.90 -30.68
CA GLY A 204 -18.20 1.09 -31.77
C GLY A 204 -18.98 1.22 -33.07
N SER A 205 -18.86 2.39 -33.69
CA SER A 205 -19.28 2.58 -35.08
C SER A 205 -18.52 1.58 -35.93
N GLY A 206 -19.30 0.60 -36.46
CA GLY A 206 -18.85 -0.41 -37.39
C GLY A 206 -18.27 0.17 -38.69
#